data_e26815a5e81baf2f25f2c2d595361e72
#
_entry.id   e26815a5e81baf2f25f2c2d595361e72
#
_cell.length_a   1.000
_cell.length_b   1.000
_cell.length_c   1.000
_cell.angle_alpha   90.00
_cell.angle_beta   90.00
_cell.angle_gamma   90.00
#
_symmetry.space_group_name_H-M   'P 1'
#
loop_
_entity.id
_entity.type
_entity.pdbx_description
1 polymer ?
#
loop_
_entity_poly.entity_id
_entity_poly.type
_entity_poly.pdbx_seq_one_letter_code
_entity_poly.pdbx_strand_id
1 'polypeptide(L)'
;MLTLTACSSGGSSTSSTTATPSEADVVAWMDKVCGAVDGTVKAMSDEPSIDMNDPSKLKTGLSDWLGTKVAAVDKSITDLKALENGPHPKSKELVTSAEDGMGQVRTLLADTRSKLDSSTDATQVVTAFTEMIGKAATLEKTGADVQKKFDETGLGAVAQKAPNCKGLQAAPSATPTS
;
A
#
# COMPACT_ATOMS: atom_id res chain seq x y z
N MET A 1 46.75 41.41 43.75
CA MET A 1 46.70 41.34 42.28
C MET A 1 45.64 40.29 41.91
N LEU A 2 44.46 40.75 41.55
CA LEU A 2 43.34 39.89 41.11
C LEU A 2 43.32 39.87 39.57
N THR A 3 43.48 38.71 38.98
CA THR A 3 43.30 38.49 37.55
C THR A 3 41.92 37.97 37.28
N LEU A 4 41.04 38.78 36.66
CA LEU A 4 39.75 38.37 36.16
C LEU A 4 39.93 37.63 34.84
N THR A 5 39.54 36.37 34.81
CA THR A 5 39.45 35.57 33.60
C THR A 5 38.04 35.71 33.04
N ALA A 6 37.85 36.38 31.91
CA ALA A 6 36.62 36.52 31.20
C ALA A 6 36.27 35.21 30.47
N CYS A 7 35.21 34.54 30.86
CA CYS A 7 34.60 33.45 30.08
C CYS A 7 33.82 34.04 28.89
N SER A 8 34.40 33.90 27.71
CA SER A 8 33.71 34.15 26.44
C SER A 8 32.71 33.03 26.20
N SER A 9 31.43 33.36 26.35
CA SER A 9 30.30 32.50 25.97
C SER A 9 30.25 32.43 24.45
N GLY A 10 30.88 31.44 23.87
CA GLY A 10 30.73 31.07 22.46
C GLY A 10 29.30 30.58 22.24
N GLY A 11 28.45 31.45 21.70
CA GLY A 11 27.16 31.06 21.20
C GLY A 11 27.32 30.05 20.05
N SER A 12 27.11 28.77 20.31
CA SER A 12 26.98 27.75 19.28
C SER A 12 25.67 28.02 18.54
N SER A 13 25.75 28.80 17.47
CA SER A 13 24.71 28.83 16.45
C SER A 13 24.64 27.43 15.84
N THR A 14 23.70 26.62 16.31
CA THR A 14 23.33 25.36 15.69
C THR A 14 22.65 25.73 14.35
N SER A 15 23.48 25.94 13.32
CA SER A 15 23.01 25.96 11.95
C SER A 15 22.49 24.52 11.70
N SER A 16 21.18 24.36 11.73
CA SER A 16 20.50 23.16 11.25
C SER A 16 20.77 23.08 9.74
N THR A 17 21.94 22.59 9.38
CA THR A 17 22.22 22.20 8.00
C THR A 17 21.28 21.04 7.72
N THR A 18 20.21 21.30 7.00
CA THR A 18 19.32 20.26 6.47
C THR A 18 20.23 19.44 5.53
N ALA A 19 20.81 18.37 6.05
CA ALA A 19 21.66 17.49 5.28
C ALA A 19 20.81 16.94 4.12
N THR A 20 21.31 17.07 2.91
CA THR A 20 20.66 16.42 1.74
C THR A 20 20.58 14.93 2.04
N PRO A 21 19.40 14.31 1.95
CA PRO A 21 19.22 12.88 2.22
C PRO A 21 20.19 12.06 1.37
N SER A 22 20.81 11.07 1.98
CA SER A 22 21.67 10.16 1.25
C SER A 22 20.85 9.20 0.37
N GLU A 23 21.46 8.67 -0.68
CA GLU A 23 20.83 7.62 -1.49
C GLU A 23 20.39 6.41 -0.63
N ALA A 24 21.18 6.06 0.38
CA ALA A 24 20.87 4.97 1.30
C ALA A 24 19.58 5.25 2.10
N ASP A 25 19.34 6.51 2.52
CA ASP A 25 18.11 6.88 3.21
C ASP A 25 16.89 6.76 2.28
N VAL A 26 17.04 7.14 1.02
CA VAL A 26 15.99 7.03 0.02
C VAL A 26 15.68 5.56 -0.29
N VAL A 27 16.70 4.70 -0.42
CA VAL A 27 16.51 3.25 -0.61
C VAL A 27 15.80 2.62 0.58
N ALA A 28 16.23 2.94 1.81
CA ALA A 28 15.60 2.40 3.03
C ALA A 28 14.14 2.86 3.20
N TRP A 29 13.83 4.09 2.80
CA TRP A 29 12.46 4.59 2.78
C TRP A 29 11.63 3.87 1.71
N MET A 30 12.14 3.74 0.49
CA MET A 30 11.48 3.05 -0.61
C MET A 30 11.20 1.59 -0.26
N ASP A 31 12.12 0.92 0.41
CA ASP A 31 11.93 -0.46 0.88
C ASP A 31 10.72 -0.59 1.82
N LYS A 32 10.52 0.39 2.71
CA LYS A 32 9.34 0.44 3.59
C LYS A 32 8.06 0.72 2.80
N VAL A 33 8.09 1.61 1.81
CA VAL A 33 6.93 1.89 0.93
C VAL A 33 6.52 0.62 0.19
N CYS A 34 7.47 -0.06 -0.44
CA CYS A 34 7.18 -1.32 -1.12
C CYS A 34 6.73 -2.42 -0.15
N GLY A 35 7.30 -2.48 1.06
CA GLY A 35 6.88 -3.43 2.10
C GLY A 35 5.43 -3.22 2.56
N ALA A 36 4.99 -1.97 2.67
CA ALA A 36 3.59 -1.65 2.98
C ALA A 36 2.64 -2.17 1.89
N VAL A 37 3.00 -2.04 0.61
CA VAL A 37 2.22 -2.54 -0.53
C VAL A 37 2.27 -4.07 -0.60
N ASP A 38 3.44 -4.68 -0.42
CA ASP A 38 3.67 -6.14 -0.47
C ASP A 38 2.79 -6.88 0.56
N GLY A 39 2.55 -6.27 1.72
CA GLY A 39 1.63 -6.81 2.73
C GLY A 39 0.22 -7.03 2.18
N THR A 40 -0.31 -6.08 1.42
CA THR A 40 -1.61 -6.23 0.74
C THR A 40 -1.54 -7.27 -0.38
N VAL A 41 -0.50 -7.27 -1.21
CA VAL A 41 -0.35 -8.23 -2.32
C VAL A 41 -0.33 -9.66 -1.76
N LYS A 42 0.42 -9.93 -0.72
CA LYS A 42 0.45 -11.24 -0.05
C LYS A 42 -0.91 -11.60 0.54
N ALA A 43 -1.55 -10.66 1.23
CA ALA A 43 -2.89 -10.90 1.77
C ALA A 43 -3.89 -11.24 0.66
N MET A 44 -3.83 -10.61 -0.52
CA MET A 44 -4.71 -10.88 -1.64
C MET A 44 -4.46 -12.25 -2.30
N SER A 45 -3.29 -12.83 -2.13
CA SER A 45 -2.94 -14.14 -2.70
C SER A 45 -3.59 -15.32 -1.96
N ASP A 46 -4.09 -15.10 -0.75
CA ASP A 46 -4.77 -16.15 0.01
C ASP A 46 -6.15 -16.42 -0.56
N GLU A 47 -6.44 -17.66 -0.93
CA GLU A 47 -7.75 -18.08 -1.42
C GLU A 47 -8.75 -18.21 -0.26
N PRO A 48 -10.05 -17.89 -0.52
CA PRO A 48 -11.08 -18.10 0.48
C PRO A 48 -11.32 -19.60 0.69
N SER A 49 -11.35 -20.04 1.96
CA SER A 49 -11.80 -21.38 2.30
C SER A 49 -13.32 -21.44 2.28
N ILE A 50 -13.89 -21.95 1.19
CA ILE A 50 -15.32 -21.90 0.91
C ILE A 50 -15.89 -23.31 0.78
N ASP A 51 -16.99 -23.60 1.49
CA ASP A 51 -17.80 -24.79 1.26
C ASP A 51 -18.86 -24.45 0.20
N MET A 52 -18.61 -24.87 -1.03
CA MET A 52 -19.49 -24.63 -2.18
C MET A 52 -20.82 -25.40 -2.10
N ASN A 53 -20.92 -26.39 -1.19
CA ASN A 53 -22.12 -27.22 -1.05
C ASN A 53 -23.15 -26.64 -0.05
N ASP A 54 -22.74 -25.65 0.73
CA ASP A 54 -23.58 -24.99 1.74
C ASP A 54 -23.67 -23.49 1.46
N PRO A 55 -24.79 -22.98 0.90
CA PRO A 55 -24.95 -21.56 0.55
C PRO A 55 -24.77 -20.61 1.73
N SER A 56 -25.12 -21.04 2.94
CA SER A 56 -24.96 -20.18 4.13
C SER A 56 -23.49 -20.04 4.54
N LYS A 57 -22.73 -21.12 4.45
CA LYS A 57 -21.27 -21.11 4.66
C LYS A 57 -20.53 -20.39 3.55
N LEU A 58 -21.01 -20.49 2.30
CA LEU A 58 -20.47 -19.73 1.18
C LEU A 58 -20.52 -18.22 1.47
N LYS A 59 -21.68 -17.70 1.84
CA LYS A 59 -21.87 -16.28 2.18
C LYS A 59 -20.95 -15.84 3.32
N THR A 60 -20.98 -16.58 4.44
CA THR A 60 -20.19 -16.24 5.62
C THR A 60 -18.69 -16.31 5.32
N GLY A 61 -18.24 -17.38 4.66
CA GLY A 61 -16.83 -17.56 4.32
C GLY A 61 -16.28 -16.46 3.40
N LEU A 62 -17.08 -16.04 2.40
CA LEU A 62 -16.71 -14.93 1.53
C LEU A 62 -16.71 -13.58 2.27
N SER A 63 -17.69 -13.31 3.11
CA SER A 63 -17.76 -12.07 3.89
C SER A 63 -16.57 -11.95 4.87
N ASP A 64 -16.24 -13.03 5.57
CA ASP A 64 -15.11 -13.08 6.50
C ASP A 64 -13.78 -12.92 5.76
N TRP A 65 -13.63 -13.60 4.62
CA TRP A 65 -12.45 -13.47 3.77
C TRP A 65 -12.28 -12.03 3.29
N LEU A 66 -13.34 -11.39 2.75
CA LEU A 66 -13.29 -9.98 2.35
C LEU A 66 -12.99 -9.06 3.52
N GLY A 67 -13.53 -9.32 4.70
CA GLY A 67 -13.23 -8.57 5.92
C GLY A 67 -11.73 -8.59 6.27
N THR A 68 -11.10 -9.76 6.14
CA THR A 68 -9.65 -9.91 6.34
C THR A 68 -8.86 -9.11 5.31
N LYS A 69 -9.29 -9.12 4.02
CA LYS A 69 -8.62 -8.35 2.96
C LYS A 69 -8.77 -6.84 3.17
N VAL A 70 -9.96 -6.36 3.57
CA VAL A 70 -10.18 -4.94 3.95
C VAL A 70 -9.22 -4.53 5.07
N ALA A 71 -9.10 -5.34 6.12
CA ALA A 71 -8.20 -5.04 7.23
C ALA A 71 -6.72 -4.99 6.80
N ALA A 72 -6.29 -5.86 5.87
CA ALA A 72 -4.94 -5.84 5.32
C ALA A 72 -4.68 -4.55 4.51
N VAL A 73 -5.64 -4.12 3.69
CA VAL A 73 -5.54 -2.85 2.94
C VAL A 73 -5.52 -1.65 3.88
N ASP A 74 -6.36 -1.62 4.92
CA ASP A 74 -6.38 -0.54 5.92
C ASP A 74 -5.03 -0.42 6.64
N LYS A 75 -4.42 -1.56 6.96
CA LYS A 75 -3.06 -1.57 7.52
C LYS A 75 -2.05 -0.98 6.56
N SER A 76 -2.07 -1.37 5.29
CA SER A 76 -1.14 -0.85 4.28
C SER A 76 -1.31 0.66 4.07
N ILE A 77 -2.54 1.17 4.03
CA ILE A 77 -2.82 2.62 3.96
C ILE A 77 -2.23 3.34 5.18
N THR A 78 -2.39 2.76 6.38
CA THR A 78 -1.84 3.34 7.61
C THR A 78 -0.31 3.36 7.58
N ASP A 79 0.31 2.27 7.14
CA ASP A 79 1.76 2.14 7.03
C ASP A 79 2.32 3.12 5.98
N LEU A 80 1.65 3.28 4.83
CA LEU A 80 2.01 4.26 3.79
C LEU A 80 1.94 5.68 4.32
N LYS A 81 0.86 6.05 5.00
CA LYS A 81 0.66 7.39 5.56
C LYS A 81 1.79 7.81 6.52
N ALA A 82 2.33 6.87 7.28
CA ALA A 82 3.48 7.12 8.13
C ALA A 82 4.78 7.44 7.35
N LEU A 83 4.79 7.18 6.02
CA LEU A 83 5.93 7.38 5.12
C LEU A 83 5.81 8.63 4.24
N GLU A 84 4.73 9.44 4.35
CA GLU A 84 4.53 10.65 3.54
C GLU A 84 5.70 11.63 3.61
N ASN A 85 6.32 11.77 4.78
CA ASN A 85 7.44 12.68 5.00
C ASN A 85 8.79 11.98 4.77
N GLY A 86 8.90 11.23 3.69
CA GLY A 86 10.14 10.55 3.31
C GLY A 86 11.24 11.50 2.86
N PRO A 87 12.47 10.98 2.68
CA PRO A 87 13.64 11.79 2.38
C PRO A 87 13.70 12.36 0.96
N HIS A 88 12.87 11.85 0.02
CA HIS A 88 12.85 12.32 -1.36
C HIS A 88 11.85 13.47 -1.54
N PRO A 89 12.14 14.51 -2.36
CA PRO A 89 11.22 15.63 -2.58
C PRO A 89 9.82 15.22 -3.07
N LYS A 90 9.71 14.07 -3.73
CA LYS A 90 8.45 13.51 -4.24
C LYS A 90 7.83 12.43 -3.32
N SER A 91 8.36 12.26 -2.10
CA SER A 91 7.88 11.23 -1.17
C SER A 91 6.37 11.34 -0.92
N LYS A 92 5.90 12.52 -0.59
CA LYS A 92 4.47 12.74 -0.33
C LYS A 92 3.59 12.43 -1.53
N GLU A 93 3.98 12.91 -2.72
CA GLU A 93 3.22 12.70 -3.95
C GLU A 93 3.10 11.21 -4.28
N LEU A 94 4.21 10.46 -4.15
CA LEU A 94 4.22 9.02 -4.39
C LEU A 94 3.35 8.26 -3.39
N VAL A 95 3.53 8.55 -2.09
CA VAL A 95 2.77 7.89 -1.03
C VAL A 95 1.27 8.17 -1.17
N THR A 96 0.87 9.43 -1.36
CA THR A 96 -0.54 9.79 -1.60
C THR A 96 -1.12 9.03 -2.79
N SER A 97 -0.37 8.92 -3.89
CA SER A 97 -0.82 8.15 -5.06
C SER A 97 -1.02 6.66 -4.76
N ALA A 98 -0.14 6.08 -3.95
CA ALA A 98 -0.28 4.69 -3.51
C ALA A 98 -1.48 4.51 -2.55
N GLU A 99 -1.68 5.45 -1.62
CA GLU A 99 -2.84 5.46 -0.72
C GLU A 99 -4.16 5.56 -1.49
N ASP A 100 -4.25 6.44 -2.49
CA ASP A 100 -5.42 6.59 -3.35
C ASP A 100 -5.74 5.28 -4.10
N GLY A 101 -4.72 4.62 -4.65
CA GLY A 101 -4.87 3.31 -5.28
C GLY A 101 -5.38 2.25 -4.31
N MET A 102 -4.78 2.17 -3.12
CA MET A 102 -5.22 1.25 -2.06
C MET A 102 -6.63 1.57 -1.57
N GLY A 103 -7.00 2.86 -1.49
CA GLY A 103 -8.35 3.31 -1.13
C GLY A 103 -9.43 2.81 -2.10
N GLN A 104 -9.12 2.77 -3.40
CA GLN A 104 -10.03 2.19 -4.41
C GLN A 104 -10.19 0.67 -4.22
N VAL A 105 -9.10 -0.05 -3.97
CA VAL A 105 -9.15 -1.49 -3.64
C VAL A 105 -9.99 -1.73 -2.39
N ARG A 106 -9.74 -0.98 -1.32
CA ARG A 106 -10.50 -1.03 -0.07
C ARG A 106 -12.01 -0.84 -0.31
N THR A 107 -12.36 0.19 -1.07
CA THR A 107 -13.76 0.50 -1.37
C THR A 107 -14.42 -0.66 -2.12
N LEU A 108 -13.77 -1.22 -3.14
CA LEU A 108 -14.28 -2.35 -3.88
C LEU A 108 -14.55 -3.57 -2.97
N LEU A 109 -13.61 -3.90 -2.09
CA LEU A 109 -13.75 -5.02 -1.17
C LEU A 109 -14.86 -4.79 -0.14
N ALA A 110 -14.93 -3.59 0.44
CA ALA A 110 -15.94 -3.23 1.45
C ALA A 110 -17.35 -3.19 0.86
N ASP A 111 -17.52 -2.64 -0.35
CA ASP A 111 -18.80 -2.61 -1.05
C ASP A 111 -19.28 -4.02 -1.40
N THR A 112 -18.35 -4.88 -1.85
CA THR A 112 -18.66 -6.27 -2.16
C THR A 112 -19.09 -7.01 -0.91
N ARG A 113 -18.35 -6.84 0.21
CA ARG A 113 -18.73 -7.42 1.50
C ARG A 113 -20.14 -6.98 1.92
N SER A 114 -20.45 -5.68 1.82
CA SER A 114 -21.77 -5.15 2.16
C SER A 114 -22.87 -5.78 1.30
N LYS A 115 -22.61 -5.99 0.00
CA LYS A 115 -23.56 -6.69 -0.89
C LYS A 115 -23.73 -8.16 -0.49
N LEU A 116 -22.65 -8.86 -0.15
CA LEU A 116 -22.72 -10.23 0.36
C LEU A 116 -23.55 -10.30 1.64
N ASP A 117 -23.28 -9.41 2.60
CA ASP A 117 -23.98 -9.39 3.88
C ASP A 117 -25.49 -9.14 3.72
N SER A 118 -25.89 -8.36 2.71
CA SER A 118 -27.29 -8.09 2.38
C SER A 118 -27.94 -9.14 1.48
N SER A 119 -27.18 -10.07 0.90
CA SER A 119 -27.70 -11.11 0.00
C SER A 119 -28.60 -12.11 0.75
N THR A 120 -29.71 -12.46 0.14
CA THR A 120 -30.71 -13.38 0.73
C THR A 120 -30.65 -14.78 0.13
N ASP A 121 -29.97 -14.96 -1.00
CA ASP A 121 -29.82 -16.24 -1.70
C ASP A 121 -28.44 -16.40 -2.37
N ALA A 122 -28.13 -17.62 -2.79
CA ALA A 122 -26.86 -17.95 -3.40
C ALA A 122 -26.60 -17.22 -4.74
N THR A 123 -27.65 -16.91 -5.50
CA THR A 123 -27.52 -16.22 -6.80
C THR A 123 -27.01 -14.79 -6.58
N GLN A 124 -27.53 -14.09 -5.58
CA GLN A 124 -27.08 -12.74 -5.22
C GLN A 124 -25.62 -12.75 -4.73
N VAL A 125 -25.23 -13.77 -3.96
CA VAL A 125 -23.83 -13.95 -3.51
C VAL A 125 -22.90 -14.10 -4.71
N VAL A 126 -23.21 -14.99 -5.65
CA VAL A 126 -22.43 -15.22 -6.87
C VAL A 126 -22.38 -13.95 -7.73
N THR A 127 -23.50 -13.24 -7.86
CA THR A 127 -23.59 -11.99 -8.64
C THR A 127 -22.69 -10.93 -8.02
N ALA A 128 -22.73 -10.71 -6.69
CA ALA A 128 -21.90 -9.73 -6.01
C ALA A 128 -20.40 -10.01 -6.21
N PHE A 129 -20.01 -11.27 -6.15
CA PHE A 129 -18.62 -11.68 -6.35
C PHE A 129 -18.17 -11.52 -7.82
N THR A 130 -19.03 -11.87 -8.79
CA THR A 130 -18.77 -11.67 -10.22
C THR A 130 -18.61 -10.19 -10.57
N GLU A 131 -19.45 -9.32 -9.99
CA GLU A 131 -19.32 -7.87 -10.17
C GLU A 131 -18.00 -7.34 -9.59
N MET A 132 -17.54 -7.89 -8.47
CA MET A 132 -16.23 -7.54 -7.89
C MET A 132 -15.11 -7.87 -8.86
N ILE A 133 -15.11 -9.08 -9.43
CA ILE A 133 -14.09 -9.50 -10.42
C ILE A 133 -14.11 -8.54 -11.62
N GLY A 134 -15.31 -8.23 -12.16
CA GLY A 134 -15.44 -7.29 -13.27
C GLY A 134 -14.90 -5.89 -12.95
N LYS A 135 -15.12 -5.40 -11.72
CA LYS A 135 -14.59 -4.10 -11.27
C LYS A 135 -13.09 -4.15 -10.96
N ALA A 136 -12.56 -5.29 -10.53
CA ALA A 136 -11.13 -5.45 -10.29
C ALA A 136 -10.30 -5.18 -11.55
N ALA A 137 -10.81 -5.54 -12.74
CA ALA A 137 -10.18 -5.22 -14.01
C ALA A 137 -10.02 -3.70 -14.24
N THR A 138 -10.89 -2.86 -13.65
CA THR A 138 -10.74 -1.40 -13.75
C THR A 138 -9.61 -0.86 -12.88
N LEU A 139 -9.21 -1.59 -11.83
CA LEU A 139 -8.10 -1.23 -10.94
C LEU A 139 -6.74 -1.42 -11.61
N GLU A 140 -6.64 -2.23 -12.67
CA GLU A 140 -5.40 -2.36 -13.45
C GLU A 140 -4.96 -1.00 -14.01
N LYS A 141 -5.91 -0.19 -14.47
CA LYS A 141 -5.62 1.17 -14.93
C LYS A 141 -5.09 2.04 -13.79
N THR A 142 -5.67 1.95 -12.61
CA THR A 142 -5.18 2.68 -11.41
C THR A 142 -3.76 2.26 -11.06
N GLY A 143 -3.45 0.96 -11.12
CA GLY A 143 -2.09 0.46 -10.95
C GLY A 143 -1.11 1.02 -11.97
N ALA A 144 -1.50 1.08 -13.25
CA ALA A 144 -0.69 1.67 -14.31
C ALA A 144 -0.46 3.18 -14.09
N ASP A 145 -1.46 3.93 -13.60
CA ASP A 145 -1.32 5.35 -13.28
C ASP A 145 -0.37 5.58 -12.10
N VAL A 146 -0.43 4.73 -11.06
CA VAL A 146 0.53 4.75 -9.94
C VAL A 146 1.94 4.43 -10.44
N GLN A 147 2.10 3.42 -11.29
CA GLN A 147 3.39 3.06 -11.88
C GLN A 147 3.97 4.21 -12.71
N LYS A 148 3.15 4.86 -13.54
CA LYS A 148 3.57 6.01 -14.32
C LYS A 148 4.06 7.15 -13.43
N LYS A 149 3.33 7.50 -12.38
CA LYS A 149 3.76 8.52 -11.41
C LYS A 149 5.07 8.12 -10.73
N PHE A 150 5.22 6.85 -10.39
CA PHE A 150 6.46 6.32 -9.85
C PHE A 150 7.64 6.53 -10.80
N ASP A 151 7.47 6.22 -12.09
CA ASP A 151 8.51 6.42 -13.11
C ASP A 151 8.87 7.90 -13.28
N GLU A 152 7.86 8.80 -13.22
CA GLU A 152 8.05 10.25 -13.29
C GLU A 152 8.85 10.82 -12.11
N THR A 153 8.87 10.14 -10.97
CA THR A 153 9.68 10.55 -9.80
C THR A 153 11.17 10.29 -9.97
N GLY A 154 11.58 9.46 -10.92
CA GLY A 154 12.96 9.01 -11.10
C GLY A 154 13.42 7.99 -10.05
N LEU A 155 12.51 7.49 -9.21
CA LEU A 155 12.83 6.53 -8.14
C LEU A 155 12.96 5.08 -8.61
N GLY A 156 12.80 4.80 -9.90
CA GLY A 156 12.92 3.45 -10.45
C GLY A 156 14.26 2.77 -10.13
N ALA A 157 15.38 3.50 -10.28
CA ALA A 157 16.70 2.95 -9.93
C ALA A 157 16.86 2.69 -8.43
N VAL A 158 16.22 3.50 -7.58
CA VAL A 158 16.19 3.32 -6.12
C VAL A 158 15.39 2.07 -5.75
N ALA A 159 14.22 1.89 -6.36
CA ALA A 159 13.37 0.73 -6.13
C ALA A 159 14.07 -0.59 -6.49
N GLN A 160 14.88 -0.60 -7.56
CA GLN A 160 15.69 -1.77 -7.92
C GLN A 160 16.71 -2.17 -6.84
N LYS A 161 17.09 -1.24 -5.95
CA LYS A 161 18.00 -1.51 -4.82
C LYS A 161 17.25 -1.94 -3.57
N ALA A 162 15.95 -1.65 -3.47
CA ALA A 162 15.11 -1.96 -2.33
C ALA A 162 14.57 -3.41 -2.42
N PRO A 163 14.84 -4.29 -1.43
CA PRO A 163 14.48 -5.70 -1.46
C PRO A 163 12.97 -5.95 -1.65
N ASN A 164 12.13 -5.24 -0.90
CA ASN A 164 10.67 -5.41 -0.97
C ASN A 164 10.09 -5.00 -2.32
N CYS A 165 10.68 -4.00 -3.00
CA CYS A 165 10.24 -3.59 -4.34
C CYS A 165 10.53 -4.65 -5.40
N LYS A 166 11.64 -5.40 -5.26
CA LYS A 166 11.94 -6.52 -6.16
C LYS A 166 10.89 -7.63 -6.08
N GLY A 167 10.38 -7.88 -4.87
CA GLY A 167 9.29 -8.84 -4.65
C GLY A 167 8.02 -8.46 -5.42
N LEU A 168 7.65 -7.19 -5.42
CA LEU A 168 6.48 -6.68 -6.13
C LEU A 168 6.62 -6.77 -7.65
N GLN A 169 7.82 -6.55 -8.20
CA GLN A 169 8.09 -6.66 -9.64
C GLN A 169 8.09 -8.12 -10.14
N ALA A 170 8.39 -9.06 -9.26
CA ALA A 170 8.42 -10.49 -9.57
C ALA A 170 7.03 -11.16 -9.46
N ALA A 171 6.03 -10.48 -8.89
CA ALA A 171 4.68 -11.02 -8.82
C ALA A 171 4.13 -11.23 -10.24
N PRO A 172 3.71 -12.45 -10.62
CA PRO A 172 3.19 -12.70 -11.95
C PRO A 172 1.93 -11.84 -12.14
N SER A 173 1.93 -11.01 -13.19
CA SER A 173 0.70 -10.41 -13.68
C SER A 173 -0.26 -11.57 -13.93
N ALA A 174 -1.37 -11.62 -13.21
CA ALA A 174 -2.38 -12.64 -13.39
C ALA A 174 -2.89 -12.54 -14.84
N THR A 175 -2.30 -13.31 -15.72
CA THR A 175 -2.80 -13.46 -17.09
C THR A 175 -4.11 -14.23 -16.97
N PRO A 176 -5.26 -13.66 -17.36
CA PRO A 176 -6.50 -14.40 -17.36
C PRO A 176 -6.34 -15.58 -18.33
N THR A 177 -6.32 -16.78 -17.79
CA THR A 177 -6.45 -18.00 -18.61
C THR A 177 -7.85 -18.01 -19.21
N SER A 178 -7.90 -17.85 -20.52
CA SER A 178 -9.10 -17.91 -21.37
C SER A 178 -9.73 -19.31 -21.35
#